data_b5df15f3105257ee58b4cc0bfc9b6489
#
_entry.id   b5df15f3105257ee58b4cc0bfc9b6489
#
_cell.length_a   1.000
_cell.length_b   1.000
_cell.length_c   1.000
_cell.angle_alpha   90.00
_cell.angle_beta   90.00
_cell.angle_gamma   90.00
#
_symmetry.space_group_name_H-M   'P 1'
#
loop_
_entity.id
_entity.type
_entity.pdbx_description
1 polymer ?
#
loop_
_entity_poly.entity_id
_entity_poly.type
_entity_poly.pdbx_seq_one_letter_code
_entity_poly.pdbx_strand_id
1 'polypeptide(L)'
;MIKRPLLLLFFLITSTTWGQDSESDRLLLNKINSLEKEIQTLLSQLEEINYKLNRIEDTQQLRYVDLDKRIHELEGILLVQEEIEGTNIDELDPLAGLIEEDDASNEFDLWSDSLQLIEDGRFAEASEKLRYLILSFPEGNFIGDALFWLGEIYFLQENYIDSSDSFNELISTYAEHSRVPDANFKLGMISLRSEDSNKAKEYFNYLINNHPDSGAGILAAEELKKFQ
;
A
#
# COMPACT_ATOMS: atom_id res chain seq x y z
N MET A 1 26.85 50.90 78.88
CA MET A 1 27.72 51.26 77.75
C MET A 1 28.22 49.97 77.09
N ILE A 2 28.28 49.92 75.78
CA ILE A 2 28.86 48.87 74.95
C ILE A 2 27.89 47.69 74.65
N LYS A 3 27.40 47.60 73.43
CA LYS A 3 27.51 46.46 72.51
C LYS A 3 26.43 46.57 71.44
N ARG A 4 26.74 47.16 70.29
CA ARG A 4 26.06 46.96 69.07
C ARG A 4 27.01 47.15 67.89
N PRO A 5 27.74 46.08 67.50
CA PRO A 5 27.97 45.90 66.06
C PRO A 5 27.99 44.44 65.58
N LEU A 6 27.29 43.48 66.29
CA LEU A 6 27.38 42.10 65.84
C LEU A 6 26.14 41.64 64.97
N LEU A 7 25.16 42.50 64.84
CA LEU A 7 23.91 42.15 64.13
C LEU A 7 23.88 42.55 62.62
N LEU A 8 24.86 43.34 62.19
CA LEU A 8 24.96 43.78 60.77
C LEU A 8 25.78 42.85 59.88
N LEU A 9 26.51 41.92 60.43
CA LEU A 9 27.37 40.98 59.68
C LEU A 9 26.59 39.71 59.28
N PHE A 10 25.46 39.43 59.93
CA PHE A 10 24.65 38.25 59.61
C PHE A 10 23.64 38.50 58.44
N PHE A 11 23.40 39.77 58.12
CA PHE A 11 22.46 40.12 57.03
C PHE A 11 23.12 40.19 55.66
N LEU A 12 24.44 40.16 55.54
CA LEU A 12 25.19 40.21 54.28
C LEU A 12 25.52 38.84 53.70
N ILE A 13 25.32 37.73 54.43
CA ILE A 13 25.62 36.38 53.95
C ILE A 13 24.40 35.68 53.34
N THR A 14 23.17 36.16 53.64
CA THR A 14 21.94 35.54 53.10
C THR A 14 21.50 36.06 51.73
N SER A 15 22.16 37.08 51.18
CA SER A 15 21.77 37.68 49.88
C SER A 15 22.51 37.12 48.65
N THR A 16 23.48 36.23 48.84
CA THR A 16 24.28 35.69 47.73
C THR A 16 23.81 34.32 47.22
N THR A 17 22.90 33.62 47.91
CA THR A 17 22.41 32.29 47.50
C THR A 17 21.13 32.32 46.67
N TRP A 18 20.43 33.43 46.57
CA TRP A 18 19.20 33.57 45.79
C TRP A 18 19.40 33.98 44.32
N GLY A 19 20.64 34.36 43.96
CA GLY A 19 20.92 34.79 42.58
C GLY A 19 21.36 33.67 41.63
N GLN A 20 21.81 32.53 42.17
CA GLN A 20 22.37 31.46 41.36
C GLN A 20 21.32 30.47 40.86
N ASP A 21 20.21 30.27 41.60
CA ASP A 21 19.10 29.40 41.21
C ASP A 21 18.30 30.00 40.06
N SER A 22 18.17 31.34 39.97
CA SER A 22 17.38 32.02 38.94
C SER A 22 18.02 31.98 37.54
N GLU A 23 19.34 31.83 37.44
CA GLU A 23 20.04 31.75 36.16
C GLU A 23 20.02 30.34 35.60
N SER A 24 20.13 29.31 36.42
CA SER A 24 19.95 27.92 36.07
C SER A 24 18.52 27.66 35.61
N ASP A 25 17.52 28.19 36.32
CA ASP A 25 16.11 28.05 35.98
C ASP A 25 15.77 28.71 34.64
N ARG A 26 16.36 29.87 34.35
CA ARG A 26 16.21 30.54 33.04
C ARG A 26 16.85 29.76 31.92
N LEU A 27 18.02 29.17 32.12
CA LEU A 27 18.69 28.31 31.14
C LEU A 27 17.86 27.04 30.86
N LEU A 28 17.32 26.41 31.90
CA LEU A 28 16.42 25.26 31.76
C LEU A 28 15.13 25.63 31.01
N LEU A 29 14.50 26.75 31.35
CA LEU A 29 13.30 27.24 30.69
C LEU A 29 13.55 27.50 29.19
N ASN A 30 14.67 28.15 28.86
CA ASN A 30 15.08 28.38 27.50
C ASN A 30 15.34 27.09 26.73
N LYS A 31 15.91 26.08 27.40
CA LYS A 31 16.14 24.76 26.80
C LYS A 31 14.84 24.01 26.58
N ILE A 32 13.90 24.06 27.52
CA ILE A 32 12.55 23.49 27.36
C ILE A 32 11.83 24.14 26.19
N ASN A 33 11.78 25.45 26.09
CA ASN A 33 11.15 26.18 24.98
C ASN A 33 11.82 25.84 23.63
N SER A 34 13.13 25.65 23.61
CA SER A 34 13.87 25.23 22.41
C SER A 34 13.49 23.81 21.98
N LEU A 35 13.39 22.88 22.93
CA LEU A 35 12.99 21.50 22.69
C LEU A 35 11.51 21.39 22.26
N GLU A 36 10.61 22.17 22.87
CA GLU A 36 9.20 22.25 22.45
C GLU A 36 9.08 22.72 20.99
N LYS A 37 9.84 23.73 20.60
CA LYS A 37 9.88 24.20 19.22
C LYS A 37 10.44 23.15 18.25
N GLU A 38 11.45 22.43 18.67
CA GLU A 38 12.04 21.34 17.88
C GLU A 38 11.05 20.19 17.70
N ILE A 39 10.33 19.79 18.77
CA ILE A 39 9.27 18.80 18.72
C ILE A 39 8.16 19.24 17.76
N GLN A 40 7.68 20.49 17.84
CA GLN A 40 6.67 21.01 16.91
C GLN A 40 7.15 20.97 15.46
N THR A 41 8.41 21.28 15.22
CA THR A 41 9.00 21.22 13.87
C THR A 41 9.06 19.78 13.36
N LEU A 42 9.48 18.82 14.20
CA LEU A 42 9.53 17.41 13.86
C LEU A 42 8.14 16.82 13.61
N LEU A 43 7.14 17.20 14.41
CA LEU A 43 5.75 16.78 14.18
C LEU A 43 5.23 17.28 12.84
N SER A 44 5.48 18.55 12.49
CA SER A 44 5.11 19.10 11.17
C SER A 44 5.82 18.39 10.01
N GLN A 45 7.09 18.01 10.18
CA GLN A 45 7.82 17.23 9.18
C GLN A 45 7.26 15.82 9.04
N LEU A 46 6.86 15.18 10.14
CA LEU A 46 6.19 13.88 10.11
C LEU A 46 4.84 13.91 9.38
N GLU A 47 4.04 14.96 9.63
CA GLU A 47 2.78 15.16 8.90
C GLU A 47 3.02 15.37 7.39
N GLU A 48 4.03 16.15 7.03
CA GLU A 48 4.40 16.36 5.62
C GLU A 48 4.90 15.07 4.96
N ILE A 49 5.70 14.28 5.66
CA ILE A 49 6.20 12.98 5.15
C ILE A 49 5.04 12.02 4.96
N ASN A 50 4.13 11.89 5.93
CA ASN A 50 2.95 11.04 5.82
C ASN A 50 2.06 11.46 4.65
N TYR A 51 1.83 12.76 4.46
CA TYR A 51 1.09 13.25 3.31
C TYR A 51 1.76 12.88 1.98
N LYS A 52 3.10 13.03 1.90
CA LYS A 52 3.85 12.64 0.69
C LYS A 52 3.84 11.14 0.45
N LEU A 53 3.89 10.34 1.52
CA LEU A 53 3.84 8.88 1.42
C LEU A 53 2.50 8.42 0.84
N ASN A 54 1.39 8.90 1.42
CA ASN A 54 0.05 8.58 0.92
C ASN A 54 -0.11 8.99 -0.57
N ARG A 55 0.42 10.17 -0.94
CA ARG A 55 0.37 10.62 -2.33
C ARG A 55 1.22 9.78 -3.28
N ILE A 56 2.32 9.21 -2.80
CA ILE A 56 3.16 8.28 -3.59
C ILE A 56 2.42 6.96 -3.76
N GLU A 57 1.79 6.43 -2.71
CA GLU A 57 0.96 5.23 -2.78
C GLU A 57 -0.17 5.40 -3.79
N ASP A 58 -0.94 6.51 -3.72
CA ASP A 58 -1.99 6.85 -4.68
C ASP A 58 -1.46 6.92 -6.12
N THR A 59 -0.29 7.56 -6.31
CA THR A 59 0.31 7.70 -7.65
C THR A 59 0.84 6.36 -8.19
N GLN A 60 1.36 5.49 -7.34
CA GLN A 60 1.79 4.16 -7.75
C GLN A 60 0.58 3.32 -8.19
N GLN A 61 -0.51 3.37 -7.45
CA GLN A 61 -1.74 2.65 -7.77
C GLN A 61 -2.31 3.09 -9.12
N LEU A 62 -2.38 4.40 -9.38
CA LEU A 62 -2.80 4.92 -10.69
C LEU A 62 -1.89 4.45 -11.84
N ARG A 63 -0.58 4.33 -11.61
CA ARG A 63 0.35 3.80 -12.63
C ARG A 63 0.14 2.31 -12.89
N TYR A 64 -0.20 1.52 -11.87
CA TYR A 64 -0.52 0.11 -12.06
C TYR A 64 -1.79 -0.06 -12.89
N VAL A 65 -2.83 0.73 -12.63
CA VAL A 65 -4.07 0.73 -13.42
C VAL A 65 -3.80 1.10 -14.88
N ASP A 66 -3.04 2.18 -15.13
CA ASP A 66 -2.68 2.60 -16.49
C ASP A 66 -1.86 1.52 -17.23
N LEU A 67 -0.92 0.90 -16.51
CA LEU A 67 -0.09 -0.16 -17.10
C LEU A 67 -0.91 -1.42 -17.42
N ASP A 68 -1.81 -1.83 -16.53
CA ASP A 68 -2.72 -2.95 -16.76
C ASP A 68 -3.61 -2.70 -17.99
N LYS A 69 -4.23 -1.54 -18.06
CA LYS A 69 -5.06 -1.15 -19.20
C LYS A 69 -4.27 -1.24 -20.52
N ARG A 70 -3.03 -0.74 -20.54
CA ARG A 70 -2.19 -0.80 -21.75
C ARG A 70 -1.71 -2.20 -22.08
N ILE A 71 -1.49 -3.05 -21.08
CA ILE A 71 -1.15 -4.47 -21.30
C ILE A 71 -2.34 -5.18 -21.93
N HIS A 72 -3.54 -5.01 -21.38
CA HIS A 72 -4.75 -5.63 -21.93
C HIS A 72 -5.11 -5.12 -23.33
N GLU A 73 -4.91 -3.81 -23.60
CA GLU A 73 -5.07 -3.27 -24.96
C GLU A 73 -4.10 -3.94 -25.96
N LEU A 74 -2.85 -4.20 -25.54
CA LEU A 74 -1.84 -4.86 -26.37
C LEU A 74 -2.13 -6.35 -26.54
N GLU A 75 -2.58 -7.03 -25.48
CA GLU A 75 -2.99 -8.45 -25.52
C GLU A 75 -4.22 -8.63 -26.43
N GLY A 76 -5.21 -7.75 -26.34
CA GLY A 76 -6.36 -7.73 -27.26
C GLY A 76 -5.97 -7.55 -28.73
N ILE A 77 -4.99 -6.68 -29.03
CA ILE A 77 -4.46 -6.49 -30.36
C ILE A 77 -3.70 -7.74 -30.86
N LEU A 78 -2.94 -8.40 -29.96
CA LEU A 78 -2.20 -9.62 -30.30
C LEU A 78 -3.14 -10.80 -30.60
N LEU A 79 -4.20 -10.98 -29.80
CA LEU A 79 -5.21 -12.02 -30.04
C LEU A 79 -5.93 -11.83 -31.38
N VAL A 80 -6.31 -10.59 -31.72
CA VAL A 80 -6.92 -10.26 -33.03
C VAL A 80 -5.92 -10.51 -34.18
N GLN A 81 -4.62 -10.32 -33.97
CA GLN A 81 -3.59 -10.51 -34.98
C GLN A 81 -3.27 -12.00 -35.19
N GLU A 82 -3.29 -12.83 -34.14
CA GLU A 82 -3.19 -14.29 -34.25
C GLU A 82 -4.39 -14.91 -34.97
N GLU A 83 -5.59 -14.40 -34.72
CA GLU A 83 -6.82 -14.84 -35.37
C GLU A 83 -6.83 -14.54 -36.88
N ILE A 84 -6.25 -13.40 -37.28
CA ILE A 84 -6.14 -13.00 -38.71
C ILE A 84 -5.09 -13.83 -39.44
N GLU A 85 -4.01 -14.26 -38.81
CA GLU A 85 -2.97 -15.08 -39.44
C GLU A 85 -3.33 -16.59 -39.49
N GLY A 86 -4.27 -17.07 -38.66
CA GLY A 86 -4.70 -18.47 -38.57
C GLY A 86 -5.86 -18.89 -39.43
N THR A 87 -6.62 -17.98 -40.02
CA THR A 87 -7.83 -18.31 -40.79
C THR A 87 -7.53 -18.55 -42.25
N ASN A 88 -7.48 -19.83 -42.63
CA ASN A 88 -7.79 -20.27 -43.99
C ASN A 88 -9.30 -20.00 -44.24
N ILE A 89 -9.59 -19.12 -45.18
CA ILE A 89 -10.93 -18.54 -45.48
C ILE A 89 -11.92 -19.54 -46.10
N ASP A 90 -11.83 -20.84 -45.94
CA ASP A 90 -12.64 -21.79 -46.69
C ASP A 90 -13.61 -22.67 -45.88
N GLU A 91 -13.74 -22.53 -44.56
CA GLU A 91 -14.78 -23.22 -43.79
C GLU A 91 -15.33 -22.35 -42.64
N LEU A 92 -16.13 -21.37 -42.93
CA LEU A 92 -17.00 -20.68 -41.98
C LEU A 92 -18.29 -21.48 -41.82
N ASP A 93 -18.42 -22.24 -40.75
CA ASP A 93 -19.69 -22.69 -40.22
C ASP A 93 -20.40 -21.47 -39.58
N PRO A 94 -21.54 -20.98 -40.16
CA PRO A 94 -22.16 -19.74 -39.68
C PRO A 94 -22.85 -19.85 -38.32
N LEU A 95 -22.76 -21.01 -37.62
CA LEU A 95 -23.49 -21.26 -36.37
C LEU A 95 -22.56 -21.47 -35.17
N ALA A 96 -21.24 -21.67 -35.35
CA ALA A 96 -20.32 -21.92 -34.27
C ALA A 96 -19.86 -20.65 -33.53
N GLY A 97 -19.97 -19.47 -34.17
CA GLY A 97 -19.52 -18.18 -33.64
C GLY A 97 -20.52 -17.41 -32.78
N LEU A 98 -21.76 -17.89 -32.61
CA LEU A 98 -22.80 -17.08 -31.97
C LEU A 98 -23.02 -17.30 -30.46
N ILE A 99 -22.28 -18.21 -29.83
CA ILE A 99 -22.48 -18.54 -28.41
C ILE A 99 -21.29 -18.15 -27.53
N GLU A 100 -20.08 -17.99 -28.07
CA GLU A 100 -18.88 -17.69 -27.27
C GLU A 100 -18.47 -16.20 -27.26
N GLU A 101 -18.83 -15.43 -28.31
CA GLU A 101 -18.47 -13.99 -28.38
C GLU A 101 -19.26 -13.11 -27.39
N ASP A 102 -20.47 -13.50 -26.99
CA ASP A 102 -21.33 -12.69 -26.11
C ASP A 102 -20.81 -12.74 -24.64
N ASP A 103 -20.30 -13.89 -24.19
CA ASP A 103 -19.80 -14.06 -22.82
C ASP A 103 -18.44 -13.39 -22.63
N ALA A 104 -17.51 -13.50 -23.58
CA ALA A 104 -16.19 -12.87 -23.50
C ALA A 104 -16.30 -11.33 -23.59
N SER A 105 -17.20 -10.81 -24.42
CA SER A 105 -17.48 -9.37 -24.50
C SER A 105 -18.05 -8.85 -23.18
N ASN A 106 -18.99 -9.56 -22.57
CA ASN A 106 -19.59 -9.19 -21.29
C ASN A 106 -18.58 -9.25 -20.13
N GLU A 107 -17.66 -10.23 -20.12
CA GLU A 107 -16.58 -10.30 -19.13
C GLU A 107 -15.62 -9.11 -19.24
N PHE A 108 -15.17 -8.81 -20.46
CA PHE A 108 -14.27 -7.69 -20.71
C PHE A 108 -14.91 -6.34 -20.35
N ASP A 109 -16.17 -6.13 -20.67
CA ASP A 109 -16.89 -4.90 -20.35
C ASP A 109 -16.99 -4.71 -18.82
N LEU A 110 -17.33 -5.76 -18.09
CA LEU A 110 -17.37 -5.71 -16.61
C LEU A 110 -16.00 -5.43 -16.00
N TRP A 111 -14.95 -6.05 -16.53
CA TRP A 111 -13.57 -5.80 -16.14
C TRP A 111 -13.16 -4.34 -16.41
N SER A 112 -13.35 -3.87 -17.65
CA SER A 112 -13.02 -2.51 -18.07
C SER A 112 -13.75 -1.45 -17.23
N ASP A 113 -15.05 -1.66 -16.99
CA ASP A 113 -15.83 -0.78 -16.13
C ASP A 113 -15.34 -0.78 -14.68
N SER A 114 -14.88 -1.94 -14.19
CA SER A 114 -14.32 -2.05 -12.84
C SER A 114 -13.04 -1.24 -12.71
N LEU A 115 -12.15 -1.31 -13.71
CA LEU A 115 -10.93 -0.50 -13.75
C LEU A 115 -11.25 1.00 -13.81
N GLN A 116 -12.24 1.41 -14.61
CA GLN A 116 -12.65 2.81 -14.66
C GLN A 116 -13.16 3.31 -13.30
N LEU A 117 -13.91 2.49 -12.57
CA LEU A 117 -14.36 2.82 -11.21
C LEU A 117 -13.21 2.95 -10.22
N ILE A 118 -12.16 2.14 -10.36
CA ILE A 118 -10.93 2.23 -9.57
C ILE A 118 -10.20 3.54 -9.88
N GLU A 119 -10.03 3.89 -11.15
CA GLU A 119 -9.43 5.17 -11.59
C GLU A 119 -10.18 6.39 -11.03
N ASP A 120 -11.51 6.31 -11.02
CA ASP A 120 -12.37 7.37 -10.47
C ASP A 120 -12.37 7.43 -8.93
N GLY A 121 -11.68 6.50 -8.25
CA GLY A 121 -11.66 6.38 -6.79
C GLY A 121 -12.98 5.88 -6.19
N ARG A 122 -13.87 5.31 -7.02
CA ARG A 122 -15.18 4.76 -6.63
C ARG A 122 -15.05 3.33 -6.13
N PHE A 123 -14.22 3.12 -5.11
CA PHE A 123 -13.82 1.80 -4.64
C PHE A 123 -14.97 0.89 -4.17
N ALA A 124 -16.02 1.45 -3.59
CA ALA A 124 -17.18 0.67 -3.19
C ALA A 124 -17.90 0.05 -4.39
N GLU A 125 -18.09 0.82 -5.46
CA GLU A 125 -18.75 0.37 -6.67
C GLU A 125 -17.84 -0.58 -7.47
N ALA A 126 -16.53 -0.28 -7.50
CA ALA A 126 -15.54 -1.16 -8.10
C ALA A 126 -15.55 -2.55 -7.45
N SER A 127 -15.52 -2.61 -6.12
CA SER A 127 -15.54 -3.89 -5.40
C SER A 127 -16.81 -4.70 -5.65
N GLU A 128 -17.97 -4.05 -5.74
CA GLU A 128 -19.22 -4.74 -6.10
C GLU A 128 -19.17 -5.30 -7.53
N LYS A 129 -18.66 -4.53 -8.49
CA LYS A 129 -18.55 -4.94 -9.89
C LYS A 129 -17.52 -6.07 -10.06
N LEU A 130 -16.35 -6.00 -9.40
CA LEU A 130 -15.36 -7.07 -9.39
C LEU A 130 -15.92 -8.37 -8.80
N ARG A 131 -16.65 -8.29 -7.70
CA ARG A 131 -17.32 -9.46 -7.13
C ARG A 131 -18.37 -10.05 -8.07
N TYR A 132 -19.11 -9.19 -8.75
CA TYR A 132 -20.08 -9.65 -9.76
C TYR A 132 -19.37 -10.35 -10.92
N LEU A 133 -18.25 -9.81 -11.40
CA LEU A 133 -17.40 -10.42 -12.42
C LEU A 133 -16.95 -11.83 -12.01
N ILE A 134 -16.37 -11.98 -10.82
CA ILE A 134 -15.89 -13.26 -10.28
C ILE A 134 -17.02 -14.30 -10.19
N LEU A 135 -18.21 -13.88 -9.77
CA LEU A 135 -19.36 -14.78 -9.64
C LEU A 135 -19.97 -15.17 -10.99
N SER A 136 -19.98 -14.26 -11.96
CA SER A 136 -20.61 -14.48 -13.27
C SER A 136 -19.71 -15.27 -14.23
N PHE A 137 -18.39 -15.14 -14.09
CA PHE A 137 -17.39 -15.73 -14.99
C PHE A 137 -16.32 -16.50 -14.21
N PRO A 138 -16.66 -17.58 -13.48
CA PRO A 138 -15.72 -18.27 -12.57
C PRO A 138 -14.50 -18.87 -13.29
N GLU A 139 -14.57 -19.12 -14.59
CA GLU A 139 -13.48 -19.61 -15.43
C GLU A 139 -12.94 -18.50 -16.37
N GLY A 140 -13.28 -17.24 -16.07
CA GLY A 140 -12.95 -16.09 -16.90
C GLY A 140 -11.47 -15.72 -16.87
N ASN A 141 -11.05 -15.00 -17.90
CA ASN A 141 -9.65 -14.60 -18.09
C ASN A 141 -9.21 -13.51 -17.09
N PHE A 142 -10.15 -12.69 -16.59
CA PHE A 142 -9.85 -11.55 -15.72
C PHE A 142 -10.00 -11.85 -14.22
N ILE A 143 -10.31 -13.10 -13.84
CA ILE A 143 -10.61 -13.44 -12.44
C ILE A 143 -9.38 -13.25 -11.53
N GLY A 144 -8.20 -13.65 -12.00
CA GLY A 144 -6.96 -13.45 -11.25
C GLY A 144 -6.69 -11.97 -10.97
N ASP A 145 -6.85 -11.11 -11.97
CA ASP A 145 -6.70 -9.66 -11.82
C ASP A 145 -7.83 -9.07 -10.96
N ALA A 146 -9.06 -9.54 -11.11
CA ALA A 146 -10.20 -9.11 -10.30
C ALA A 146 -9.99 -9.41 -8.81
N LEU A 147 -9.49 -10.59 -8.48
CA LEU A 147 -9.13 -10.97 -7.10
C LEU A 147 -8.00 -10.09 -6.55
N PHE A 148 -7.00 -9.79 -7.37
CA PHE A 148 -5.92 -8.89 -6.98
C PHE A 148 -6.43 -7.49 -6.65
N TRP A 149 -7.21 -6.88 -7.55
CA TRP A 149 -7.76 -5.55 -7.33
C TRP A 149 -8.76 -5.49 -6.18
N LEU A 150 -9.53 -6.54 -5.98
CA LEU A 150 -10.42 -6.65 -4.83
C LEU A 150 -9.62 -6.67 -3.52
N GLY A 151 -8.52 -7.41 -3.47
CA GLY A 151 -7.56 -7.42 -2.37
C GLY A 151 -6.95 -6.04 -2.10
N GLU A 152 -6.57 -5.30 -3.17
CA GLU A 152 -6.04 -3.94 -3.07
C GLU A 152 -7.08 -2.95 -2.51
N ILE A 153 -8.31 -3.00 -3.01
CA ILE A 153 -9.40 -2.14 -2.52
C ILE A 153 -9.64 -2.38 -1.03
N TYR A 154 -9.72 -3.64 -0.60
CA TYR A 154 -9.90 -3.97 0.80
C TYR A 154 -8.70 -3.57 1.66
N PHE A 155 -7.48 -3.68 1.13
CA PHE A 155 -6.26 -3.20 1.81
C PHE A 155 -6.32 -1.69 2.07
N LEU A 156 -6.73 -0.89 1.07
CA LEU A 156 -6.89 0.56 1.21
C LEU A 156 -7.98 0.95 2.21
N GLN A 157 -9.01 0.12 2.33
CA GLN A 157 -10.08 0.28 3.31
C GLN A 157 -9.70 -0.23 4.70
N GLU A 158 -8.45 -0.68 4.88
CA GLU A 158 -7.94 -1.31 6.10
C GLU A 158 -8.72 -2.57 6.52
N ASN A 159 -9.50 -3.14 5.59
CA ASN A 159 -10.20 -4.41 5.77
C ASN A 159 -9.25 -5.57 5.45
N TYR A 160 -8.29 -5.80 6.35
CA TYR A 160 -7.21 -6.76 6.15
C TYR A 160 -7.67 -8.22 6.09
N ILE A 161 -8.84 -8.54 6.61
CA ILE A 161 -9.42 -9.89 6.54
C ILE A 161 -9.83 -10.19 5.09
N ASP A 162 -10.74 -9.40 4.53
CA ASP A 162 -11.23 -9.62 3.16
C ASP A 162 -10.13 -9.41 2.12
N SER A 163 -9.17 -8.49 2.40
CA SER A 163 -7.97 -8.32 1.59
C SER A 163 -7.12 -9.59 1.53
N SER A 164 -6.84 -10.19 2.71
CA SER A 164 -6.09 -11.44 2.79
C SER A 164 -6.80 -12.59 2.12
N ASP A 165 -8.12 -12.67 2.24
CA ASP A 165 -8.92 -13.72 1.63
C ASP A 165 -8.84 -13.63 0.10
N SER A 166 -8.98 -12.43 -0.47
CA SER A 166 -8.87 -12.21 -1.92
C SER A 166 -7.47 -12.56 -2.46
N PHE A 167 -6.40 -12.14 -1.78
CA PHE A 167 -5.04 -12.50 -2.20
C PHE A 167 -4.74 -13.99 -2.03
N ASN A 168 -5.23 -14.64 -0.98
CA ASN A 168 -5.06 -16.08 -0.79
C ASN A 168 -5.84 -16.88 -1.83
N GLU A 169 -7.03 -16.46 -2.23
CA GLU A 169 -7.80 -17.08 -3.30
C GLU A 169 -7.05 -16.97 -4.63
N LEU A 170 -6.52 -15.80 -4.98
CA LEU A 170 -5.66 -15.62 -6.15
C LEU A 170 -4.50 -16.62 -6.14
N ILE A 171 -3.73 -16.67 -5.05
CA ILE A 171 -2.53 -17.51 -4.95
C ILE A 171 -2.88 -19.01 -5.01
N SER A 172 -3.98 -19.43 -4.38
CA SER A 172 -4.35 -20.85 -4.31
C SER A 172 -5.01 -21.36 -5.58
N THR A 173 -5.79 -20.52 -6.26
CA THR A 173 -6.59 -20.94 -7.44
C THR A 173 -5.85 -20.64 -8.74
N TYR A 174 -5.09 -19.54 -8.79
CA TYR A 174 -4.38 -19.05 -9.98
C TYR A 174 -2.88 -18.93 -9.73
N ALA A 175 -2.24 -20.04 -9.29
CA ALA A 175 -0.85 -20.07 -8.83
C ALA A 175 0.19 -19.54 -9.86
N GLU A 176 -0.10 -19.66 -11.16
CA GLU A 176 0.77 -19.22 -12.23
C GLU A 176 0.46 -17.77 -12.71
N HIS A 177 -0.52 -17.13 -12.08
CA HIS A 177 -0.92 -15.78 -12.48
C HIS A 177 0.18 -14.75 -12.20
N SER A 178 0.35 -13.79 -13.09
CA SER A 178 1.41 -12.76 -13.01
C SER A 178 1.37 -11.92 -11.73
N ARG A 179 0.19 -11.77 -11.11
CA ARG A 179 -0.02 -11.04 -9.86
C ARG A 179 0.29 -11.80 -8.59
N VAL A 180 0.63 -13.09 -8.67
CA VAL A 180 0.94 -13.91 -7.48
C VAL A 180 2.10 -13.36 -6.64
N PRO A 181 3.21 -12.90 -7.24
CA PRO A 181 4.25 -12.24 -6.44
C PRO A 181 3.77 -10.99 -5.71
N ASP A 182 2.99 -10.14 -6.37
CA ASP A 182 2.46 -8.91 -5.78
C ASP A 182 1.48 -9.22 -4.64
N ALA A 183 0.61 -10.22 -4.82
CA ALA A 183 -0.32 -10.69 -3.78
C ALA A 183 0.43 -11.20 -2.54
N ASN A 184 1.50 -11.98 -2.72
CA ASN A 184 2.36 -12.42 -1.61
C ASN A 184 3.01 -11.24 -0.88
N PHE A 185 3.46 -10.22 -1.61
CA PHE A 185 4.00 -9.01 -1.00
C PHE A 185 2.95 -8.29 -0.16
N LYS A 186 1.73 -8.14 -0.66
CA LYS A 186 0.62 -7.52 0.08
C LYS A 186 0.24 -8.32 1.33
N LEU A 187 0.24 -9.65 1.29
CA LEU A 187 0.03 -10.49 2.48
C LEU A 187 1.15 -10.27 3.52
N GLY A 188 2.38 -10.09 3.09
CA GLY A 188 3.48 -9.68 3.96
C GLY A 188 3.23 -8.31 4.61
N MET A 189 2.77 -7.34 3.84
CA MET A 189 2.41 -6.00 4.35
C MET A 189 1.21 -6.04 5.30
N ILE A 190 0.18 -6.84 5.01
CA ILE A 190 -0.95 -7.06 5.92
C ILE A 190 -0.47 -7.66 7.25
N SER A 191 0.45 -8.63 7.20
CA SER A 191 1.03 -9.24 8.39
C SER A 191 1.77 -8.21 9.24
N LEU A 192 2.47 -7.25 8.62
CA LEU A 192 3.09 -6.11 9.34
C LEU A 192 2.04 -5.21 10.00
N ARG A 193 0.96 -4.89 9.31
CA ARG A 193 -0.13 -4.07 9.87
C ARG A 193 -0.83 -4.76 11.04
N SER A 194 -0.82 -6.10 11.03
CA SER A 194 -1.38 -6.94 12.11
C SER A 194 -0.35 -7.28 13.20
N GLU A 195 0.82 -6.63 13.18
CA GLU A 195 1.93 -6.83 14.13
C GLU A 195 2.54 -8.25 14.13
N ASP A 196 2.22 -9.08 13.11
CA ASP A 196 2.80 -10.40 12.92
C ASP A 196 4.08 -10.33 12.07
N SER A 197 5.15 -9.85 12.68
CA SER A 197 6.45 -9.72 12.02
C SER A 197 7.04 -11.06 11.56
N ASN A 198 6.68 -12.18 12.20
CA ASN A 198 7.19 -13.49 11.80
C ASN A 198 6.56 -13.91 10.47
N LYS A 199 5.25 -13.80 10.36
CA LYS A 199 4.50 -14.12 9.15
C LYS A 199 4.89 -13.20 7.99
N ALA A 200 5.11 -11.90 8.27
CA ALA A 200 5.62 -10.97 7.27
C ALA A 200 6.98 -11.41 6.70
N LYS A 201 7.91 -11.82 7.57
CA LYS A 201 9.23 -12.35 7.15
C LYS A 201 9.10 -13.62 6.31
N GLU A 202 8.14 -14.49 6.60
CA GLU A 202 7.89 -15.71 5.80
C GLU A 202 7.50 -15.34 4.36
N TYR A 203 6.53 -14.43 4.17
CA TYR A 203 6.14 -13.96 2.85
C TYR A 203 7.29 -13.28 2.09
N PHE A 204 8.03 -12.39 2.75
CA PHE A 204 9.13 -11.69 2.09
C PHE A 204 10.29 -12.63 1.72
N ASN A 205 10.63 -13.60 2.58
CA ASN A 205 11.62 -14.62 2.25
C ASN A 205 11.16 -15.53 1.10
N TYR A 206 9.87 -15.87 1.05
CA TYR A 206 9.31 -16.61 -0.07
C TYR A 206 9.54 -15.86 -1.40
N LEU A 207 9.24 -14.57 -1.42
CA LEU A 207 9.41 -13.73 -2.61
C LEU A 207 10.87 -13.66 -3.08
N ILE A 208 11.81 -13.45 -2.16
CA ILE A 208 13.24 -13.38 -2.49
C ILE A 208 13.75 -14.71 -3.06
N ASN A 209 13.24 -15.81 -2.55
CA ASN A 209 13.69 -17.15 -2.97
C ASN A 209 13.06 -17.61 -4.29
N ASN A 210 11.81 -17.25 -4.55
CA ASN A 210 11.06 -17.79 -5.69
C ASN A 210 10.84 -16.76 -6.81
N HIS A 211 10.86 -15.46 -6.49
CA HIS A 211 10.61 -14.37 -7.43
C HIS A 211 11.61 -13.21 -7.26
N PRO A 212 12.96 -13.50 -7.23
CA PRO A 212 13.96 -12.49 -6.88
C PRO A 212 14.01 -11.30 -7.84
N ASP A 213 13.70 -11.53 -9.12
CA ASP A 213 13.74 -10.52 -10.19
C ASP A 213 12.41 -9.75 -10.34
N SER A 214 11.37 -10.14 -9.61
CA SER A 214 10.09 -9.42 -9.62
C SER A 214 10.18 -8.11 -8.82
N GLY A 215 9.32 -7.14 -9.15
CA GLY A 215 9.18 -5.93 -8.35
C GLY A 215 8.86 -6.23 -6.88
N ALA A 216 7.98 -7.19 -6.63
CA ALA A 216 7.63 -7.68 -5.31
C ALA A 216 8.83 -8.29 -4.55
N GLY A 217 9.69 -9.06 -5.24
CA GLY A 217 10.91 -9.63 -4.65
C GLY A 217 11.91 -8.55 -4.22
N ILE A 218 12.08 -7.53 -5.05
CA ILE A 218 12.95 -6.39 -4.75
C ILE A 218 12.44 -5.61 -3.53
N LEU A 219 11.13 -5.32 -3.49
CA LEU A 219 10.50 -4.63 -2.37
C LEU A 219 10.56 -5.47 -1.09
N ALA A 220 10.34 -6.79 -1.17
CA ALA A 220 10.47 -7.70 -0.04
C ALA A 220 11.88 -7.70 0.57
N ALA A 221 12.92 -7.61 -0.28
CA ALA A 221 14.30 -7.51 0.19
C ALA A 221 14.56 -6.18 0.94
N GLU A 222 13.92 -5.09 0.54
CA GLU A 222 14.00 -3.82 1.22
C GLU A 222 13.27 -3.86 2.57
N GLU A 223 12.08 -4.45 2.62
CA GLU A 223 11.34 -4.60 3.87
C GLU A 223 12.12 -5.44 4.89
N LEU A 224 12.74 -6.56 4.47
CA LEU A 224 13.53 -7.40 5.39
C LEU A 224 14.73 -6.68 6.00
N LYS A 225 15.32 -5.69 5.34
CA LYS A 225 16.42 -4.89 5.92
C LYS A 225 15.97 -4.09 7.15
N LYS A 226 14.69 -3.73 7.24
CA LYS A 226 14.13 -2.98 8.38
C LYS A 226 14.02 -3.80 9.67
N PHE A 227 14.18 -5.14 9.58
CA PHE A 227 14.15 -6.05 10.74
C PHE A 227 15.53 -6.40 11.30
N GLN A 228 16.60 -5.85 10.71
CA GLN A 228 17.98 -6.06 11.15
C GLN A 228 18.43 -4.91 12.06
#